data_ce5e4f6f2f33634cdff3ab6596c305cb
#
_entry.id   ce5e4f6f2f33634cdff3ab6596c305cb
#
_cell.length_a   1.000
_cell.length_b   1.000
_cell.length_c   1.000
_cell.angle_alpha   90.00
_cell.angle_beta   90.00
_cell.angle_gamma   90.00
#
_symmetry.space_group_name_H-M   'P 1'
#
loop_
_entity.id
_entity.type
_entity.pdbx_description
1 polymer ?
#
loop_
_entity_poly.entity_id
_entity_poly.type
_entity_poly.pdbx_seq_one_letter_code
_entity_poly.pdbx_strand_id
1 'polypeptide(L)'
;MKTKRTLAGAIASVALSGMLVAAQMQMPDKSSNRPGEASAMPKTLTGIVSDSMCGAHHMAKDKSPAECTRMCIKQGTKYALVVGSKVYTLEGHESEVDKLAGQKATVKGSVTGETVAVQSVVPAKG
;
A
#
# COMPACT_ATOMS: atom_id res chain seq x y z
N MET A 1 -21.29 -66.40 31.05
CA MET A 1 -22.05 -66.19 32.30
C MET A 1 -22.58 -64.77 32.28
N LYS A 2 -23.86 -64.65 32.02
CA LYS A 2 -24.86 -64.11 33.00
C LYS A 2 -24.46 -62.71 33.45
N THR A 3 -25.23 -61.67 33.36
CA THR A 3 -26.67 -61.45 33.46
C THR A 3 -26.94 -59.98 33.16
N LYS A 4 -27.85 -59.67 32.31
CA LYS A 4 -29.25 -59.25 32.62
C LYS A 4 -29.38 -57.87 33.29
N ARG A 5 -30.17 -57.13 32.62
CA ARG A 5 -31.39 -56.40 33.04
C ARG A 5 -31.15 -54.99 33.52
N THR A 6 -31.95 -54.10 33.30
CA THR A 6 -33.25 -53.77 32.72
C THR A 6 -33.55 -52.32 33.01
N LEU A 7 -34.40 -51.82 32.26
CA LEU A 7 -35.56 -50.92 32.40
C LEU A 7 -35.26 -49.44 32.39
N ALA A 8 -35.70 -48.84 31.34
CA ALA A 8 -36.99 -48.13 31.23
C ALA A 8 -37.09 -46.86 32.04
N GLY A 9 -37.22 -45.83 31.36
CA GLY A 9 -37.64 -44.52 31.88
C GLY A 9 -37.96 -43.60 30.71
N ALA A 10 -39.21 -43.67 30.33
CA ALA A 10 -39.83 -42.76 29.37
C ALA A 10 -40.03 -41.39 30.01
N ILE A 11 -40.41 -40.43 29.15
CA ILE A 11 -41.07 -39.14 29.46
C ILE A 11 -40.06 -38.01 29.50
N ALA A 12 -40.15 -36.98 28.73
CA ALA A 12 -41.23 -36.18 28.29
C ALA A 12 -40.77 -35.23 27.19
N SER A 13 -41.59 -35.08 26.21
CA SER A 13 -41.58 -34.00 25.25
C SER A 13 -41.65 -32.65 25.92
N VAL A 14 -40.70 -31.80 25.60
CA VAL A 14 -40.95 -30.37 25.63
C VAL A 14 -40.38 -29.79 24.33
N ALA A 15 -41.27 -29.59 23.39
CA ALA A 15 -41.03 -28.74 22.25
C ALA A 15 -40.88 -27.31 22.75
N LEU A 16 -39.69 -26.80 22.74
CA LEU A 16 -39.49 -25.37 22.84
C LEU A 16 -38.87 -24.91 21.53
N SER A 17 -39.74 -24.39 20.69
CA SER A 17 -39.38 -23.62 19.52
C SER A 17 -38.61 -22.39 19.96
N GLY A 18 -37.31 -22.49 20.04
CA GLY A 18 -36.41 -21.36 20.19
C GLY A 18 -35.98 -20.90 18.81
N MET A 19 -36.55 -19.80 18.35
CA MET A 19 -36.03 -19.02 17.24
C MET A 19 -34.56 -18.73 17.49
N LEU A 20 -33.65 -19.41 16.80
CA LEU A 20 -32.29 -18.94 16.66
C LEU A 20 -32.31 -17.74 15.71
N VAL A 21 -32.48 -16.56 16.27
CA VAL A 21 -32.03 -15.34 15.61
C VAL A 21 -30.51 -15.45 15.60
N ALA A 22 -29.98 -15.87 14.45
CA ALA A 22 -28.57 -15.70 14.16
C ALA A 22 -28.31 -14.20 14.08
N ALA A 23 -27.99 -13.60 15.19
CA ALA A 23 -27.35 -12.30 15.21
C ALA A 23 -26.01 -12.49 14.52
N GLN A 24 -25.95 -12.16 13.24
CA GLN A 24 -24.69 -11.95 12.55
C GLN A 24 -24.04 -10.76 13.25
N MET A 25 -23.19 -11.08 14.20
CA MET A 25 -22.21 -10.12 14.68
C MET A 25 -21.29 -9.85 13.48
N GLN A 26 -21.61 -8.81 12.74
CA GLN A 26 -20.62 -8.12 11.93
C GLN A 26 -19.53 -7.69 12.88
N MET A 27 -18.45 -8.44 12.87
CA MET A 27 -17.23 -7.98 13.50
C MET A 27 -16.86 -6.67 12.82
N PRO A 28 -16.73 -5.58 13.57
CA PRO A 28 -16.17 -4.37 13.00
C PRO A 28 -14.79 -4.77 12.51
N ASP A 29 -14.57 -4.56 11.24
CA ASP A 29 -13.27 -4.65 10.60
C ASP A 29 -12.31 -3.88 11.49
N LYS A 30 -11.47 -4.63 12.17
CA LYS A 30 -10.46 -4.08 13.03
C LYS A 30 -9.41 -3.50 12.10
N SER A 31 -9.75 -2.34 11.53
CA SER A 31 -8.79 -1.46 10.89
C SER A 31 -7.61 -1.38 11.85
N SER A 32 -6.55 -2.03 11.46
CA SER A 32 -5.34 -2.14 12.24
C SER A 32 -4.80 -0.74 12.49
N ASN A 33 -5.17 -0.19 13.62
CA ASN A 33 -4.59 1.02 14.15
C ASN A 33 -3.17 0.67 14.60
N ARG A 34 -2.24 0.52 13.63
CA ARG A 34 -0.81 0.42 13.92
C ARG A 34 -0.37 1.78 14.43
N PRO A 35 0.18 1.86 15.64
CA PRO A 35 0.80 3.10 16.11
C PRO A 35 1.99 3.40 15.20
N GLY A 36 1.89 4.45 14.39
CA GLY A 36 2.93 4.88 13.46
C GLY A 36 2.49 5.04 12.01
N GLU A 37 1.27 4.69 11.66
CA GLU A 37 0.70 4.99 10.34
C GLU A 37 0.28 6.45 10.34
N ALA A 38 1.25 7.33 10.04
CA ALA A 38 0.94 8.71 9.68
C ALA A 38 -0.09 8.65 8.55
N SER A 39 -1.25 9.23 8.75
CA SER A 39 -2.39 9.15 7.84
C SER A 39 -1.95 9.38 6.40
N ALA A 40 -1.88 8.29 5.63
CA ALA A 40 -1.52 8.35 4.23
C ALA A 40 -2.63 9.08 3.48
N MET A 41 -2.34 10.27 2.99
CA MET A 41 -3.33 11.08 2.26
C MET A 41 -3.19 10.82 0.75
N PRO A 42 -4.28 10.50 0.06
CA PRO A 42 -4.24 10.39 -1.40
C PRO A 42 -3.93 11.77 -1.99
N LYS A 43 -2.88 11.83 -2.79
CA LYS A 43 -2.43 13.05 -3.47
C LYS A 43 -2.09 12.77 -4.93
N THR A 44 -2.19 13.83 -5.71
CA THR A 44 -1.64 13.89 -7.07
C THR A 44 -0.50 14.90 -7.05
N LEU A 45 0.68 14.44 -7.41
CA LEU A 45 1.90 15.24 -7.43
C LEU A 45 2.44 15.30 -8.86
N THR A 46 2.92 16.45 -9.28
CA THR A 46 3.59 16.62 -10.57
C THR A 46 4.99 17.14 -10.35
N GLY A 47 5.97 16.45 -10.93
CA GLY A 47 7.38 16.79 -10.75
C GLY A 47 8.27 16.06 -11.74
N ILE A 48 9.57 16.13 -11.52
CA ILE A 48 10.56 15.40 -12.32
C ILE A 48 10.88 14.08 -11.63
N VAL A 49 10.86 12.99 -12.39
CA VAL A 49 11.30 11.67 -11.91
C VAL A 49 12.82 11.66 -11.83
N SER A 50 13.32 11.40 -10.64
CA SER A 50 14.74 11.36 -10.30
C SER A 50 15.02 10.20 -9.35
N ASP A 51 16.11 10.26 -8.63
CA ASP A 51 16.47 9.32 -7.55
C ASP A 51 16.59 10.06 -6.20
N SER A 52 16.48 9.30 -5.13
CA SER A 52 16.45 9.85 -3.77
C SER A 52 17.80 10.38 -3.29
N MET A 53 18.89 10.08 -4.00
CA MET A 53 20.23 10.56 -3.65
C MET A 53 20.54 11.89 -4.30
N CYS A 54 20.29 12.02 -5.60
CA CYS A 54 20.60 13.23 -6.36
C CYS A 54 19.46 14.26 -6.30
N GLY A 55 18.21 13.79 -6.18
CA GLY A 55 17.05 14.68 -6.13
C GLY A 55 17.00 15.61 -7.36
N ALA A 56 17.00 16.93 -7.10
CA ALA A 56 16.97 17.94 -8.15
C ALA A 56 18.34 18.20 -8.82
N HIS A 57 19.42 17.68 -8.25
CA HIS A 57 20.78 17.99 -8.69
C HIS A 57 21.47 16.71 -9.20
N HIS A 58 21.52 16.56 -10.52
CA HIS A 58 22.29 15.48 -11.14
C HIS A 58 23.78 15.77 -11.09
N MET A 59 24.54 14.91 -10.43
CA MET A 59 25.98 15.10 -10.19
C MET A 59 26.83 14.85 -11.45
N ALA A 60 26.38 14.02 -12.35
CA ALA A 60 27.09 13.68 -13.57
C ALA A 60 26.73 14.67 -14.70
N LYS A 61 27.61 15.62 -14.94
CA LYS A 61 27.42 16.68 -15.97
C LYS A 61 27.45 16.17 -17.40
N ASP A 62 28.01 15.00 -17.61
CA ASP A 62 28.18 14.33 -18.91
C ASP A 62 27.06 13.32 -19.23
N LYS A 63 26.09 13.15 -18.34
CA LYS A 63 24.98 12.22 -18.49
C LYS A 63 23.63 12.92 -18.50
N SER A 64 22.70 12.34 -19.24
CA SER A 64 21.32 12.81 -19.20
C SER A 64 20.70 12.54 -17.81
N PRO A 65 19.70 13.31 -17.39
CA PRO A 65 18.98 13.07 -16.13
C PRO A 65 18.46 11.64 -16.00
N ALA A 66 17.96 11.07 -17.09
CA ALA A 66 17.47 9.69 -17.12
C ALA A 66 18.57 8.66 -16.87
N GLU A 67 19.74 8.85 -17.48
CA GLU A 67 20.88 7.94 -17.30
C GLU A 67 21.44 8.04 -15.89
N CYS A 68 21.55 9.26 -15.34
CA CYS A 68 22.00 9.49 -13.98
C CYS A 68 21.08 8.82 -12.98
N THR A 69 19.78 9.04 -13.10
CA THR A 69 18.76 8.40 -12.25
C THR A 69 18.87 6.87 -12.31
N ARG A 70 18.89 6.26 -13.50
CA ARG A 70 19.00 4.80 -13.65
C ARG A 70 20.30 4.24 -13.09
N MET A 71 21.39 4.99 -13.16
CA MET A 71 22.66 4.59 -12.58
C MET A 71 22.56 4.51 -11.05
N CYS A 72 21.96 5.50 -10.41
CA CYS A 72 21.73 5.52 -8.97
C CYS A 72 20.79 4.40 -8.52
N ILE A 73 19.72 4.14 -9.28
CA ILE A 73 18.80 3.02 -8.99
C ILE A 73 19.53 1.68 -9.03
N LYS A 74 20.43 1.45 -9.98
CA LYS A 74 21.26 0.23 -10.04
C LYS A 74 22.20 0.08 -8.84
N GLN A 75 22.52 1.17 -8.17
CA GLN A 75 23.32 1.18 -6.94
C GLN A 75 22.48 1.01 -5.67
N GLY A 76 21.18 0.81 -5.81
CA GLY A 76 20.26 0.54 -4.70
C GLY A 76 19.54 1.76 -4.13
N THR A 77 19.61 2.93 -4.80
CA THR A 77 18.76 4.07 -4.43
C THR A 77 17.32 3.86 -4.89
N LYS A 78 16.40 4.60 -4.29
CA LYS A 78 14.98 4.59 -4.69
C LYS A 78 14.69 5.69 -5.70
N TYR A 79 13.68 5.47 -6.53
CA TYR A 79 13.12 6.54 -7.36
C TYR A 79 12.55 7.65 -6.47
N ALA A 80 12.59 8.85 -6.97
CA ALA A 80 12.02 10.02 -6.32
C ALA A 80 11.30 10.92 -7.32
N LEU A 81 10.37 11.70 -6.81
CA LEU A 81 9.70 12.76 -7.56
C LEU A 81 10.11 14.10 -6.99
N VAL A 82 10.72 14.93 -7.80
CA VAL A 82 11.12 16.29 -7.43
C VAL A 82 9.99 17.25 -7.76
N VAL A 83 9.35 17.79 -6.72
CA VAL A 83 8.24 18.74 -6.84
C VAL A 83 8.70 20.09 -6.28
N GLY A 84 9.11 20.98 -7.17
CA GLY A 84 9.75 22.24 -6.75
C GLY A 84 11.04 21.98 -5.98
N SER A 85 11.06 22.36 -4.71
CA SER A 85 12.21 22.14 -3.81
C SER A 85 12.08 20.86 -2.96
N LYS A 86 10.98 20.13 -3.05
CA LYS A 86 10.75 18.90 -2.28
C LYS A 86 11.05 17.66 -3.10
N VAL A 87 11.62 16.66 -2.43
CA VAL A 87 11.92 15.35 -3.00
C VAL A 87 11.07 14.32 -2.29
N TYR A 88 10.23 13.62 -3.04
CA TYR A 88 9.40 12.55 -2.53
C TYR A 88 9.94 11.20 -3.01
N THR A 89 10.26 10.32 -2.10
CA THR A 89 10.62 8.93 -2.42
C THR A 89 9.42 8.20 -2.97
N LEU A 90 9.57 7.53 -4.12
CA LEU A 90 8.51 6.74 -4.76
C LEU A 90 8.67 5.26 -4.41
N GLU A 91 7.58 4.62 -4.02
CA GLU A 91 7.51 3.19 -3.73
C GLU A 91 6.39 2.55 -4.55
N GLY A 92 6.72 1.47 -5.23
CA GLY A 92 5.83 0.76 -6.15
C GLY A 92 5.84 1.34 -7.58
N HIS A 93 5.33 0.55 -8.52
CA HIS A 93 5.27 0.89 -9.95
C HIS A 93 6.62 1.25 -10.58
N GLU A 94 7.70 0.66 -10.10
CA GLU A 94 9.09 1.01 -10.45
C GLU A 94 9.36 0.92 -11.96
N SER A 95 8.82 -0.10 -12.64
CA SER A 95 8.97 -0.27 -14.08
C SER A 95 8.30 0.84 -14.91
N GLU A 96 7.22 1.41 -14.40
CA GLU A 96 6.50 2.51 -15.03
C GLU A 96 7.19 3.84 -14.72
N VAL A 97 7.67 3.98 -13.50
CA VAL A 97 8.47 5.13 -13.07
C VAL A 97 9.77 5.20 -13.87
N ASP A 98 10.45 4.06 -14.11
CA ASP A 98 11.69 4.01 -14.89
C ASP A 98 11.53 4.55 -16.31
N LYS A 99 10.39 4.27 -16.97
CA LYS A 99 10.10 4.79 -18.30
C LYS A 99 10.07 6.32 -18.36
N LEU A 100 9.80 6.95 -17.22
CA LEU A 100 9.69 8.40 -17.09
C LEU A 100 10.91 9.02 -16.35
N ALA A 101 11.97 8.25 -16.14
CA ALA A 101 13.19 8.74 -15.50
C ALA A 101 13.72 9.99 -16.22
N GLY A 102 14.01 11.03 -15.45
CA GLY A 102 14.46 12.34 -15.96
C GLY A 102 13.38 13.18 -16.64
N GLN A 103 12.13 12.72 -16.68
CA GLN A 103 11.01 13.41 -17.32
C GLN A 103 10.04 13.96 -16.28
N LYS A 104 9.24 14.92 -16.73
CA LYS A 104 8.13 15.45 -15.92
C LYS A 104 6.98 14.44 -15.92
N ALA A 105 6.56 14.03 -14.75
CA ALA A 105 5.50 13.06 -14.55
C ALA A 105 4.47 13.53 -13.52
N THR A 106 3.26 13.01 -13.66
CA THR A 106 2.21 13.13 -12.66
C THR A 106 2.03 11.79 -11.96
N VAL A 107 2.22 11.78 -10.66
CA VAL A 107 2.11 10.61 -9.78
C VAL A 107 0.88 10.74 -8.92
N LYS A 108 0.04 9.72 -8.89
CA LYS A 108 -1.03 9.56 -7.92
C LYS A 108 -0.63 8.48 -6.92
N GLY A 109 -0.87 8.75 -5.66
CA GLY A 109 -0.53 7.81 -4.60
C GLY A 109 -0.85 8.32 -3.22
N SER A 110 -0.56 7.51 -2.24
CA SER A 110 -0.73 7.86 -0.83
C SER A 110 0.57 8.43 -0.28
N VAL A 111 0.50 9.66 0.24
CA VAL A 111 1.67 10.36 0.76
C VAL A 111 1.74 10.21 2.27
N THR A 112 2.87 9.73 2.76
CA THR A 112 3.21 9.65 4.18
C THR A 112 4.57 10.32 4.38
N GLY A 113 4.59 11.49 5.01
CA GLY A 113 5.80 12.29 5.10
C GLY A 113 6.34 12.66 3.71
N GLU A 114 7.54 12.23 3.39
CA GLU A 114 8.19 12.41 2.09
C GLU A 114 8.23 11.13 1.24
N THR A 115 7.40 10.15 1.58
CA THR A 115 7.26 8.90 0.81
C THR A 115 5.90 8.85 0.15
N VAL A 116 5.86 8.41 -1.10
CA VAL A 116 4.64 8.21 -1.89
C VAL A 116 4.54 6.74 -2.26
N ALA A 117 3.52 6.08 -1.74
CA ALA A 117 3.10 4.76 -2.26
C ALA A 117 2.36 4.99 -3.57
N VAL A 118 3.04 4.69 -4.69
CA VAL A 118 2.56 5.00 -6.04
C VAL A 118 1.39 4.10 -6.41
N GLN A 119 0.30 4.69 -6.87
CA GLN A 119 -0.85 3.98 -7.44
C GLN A 119 -0.88 4.09 -8.96
N SER A 120 -0.42 5.21 -9.49
CA SER A 120 -0.24 5.39 -10.93
C SER A 120 0.77 6.49 -11.23
N VAL A 121 1.46 6.36 -12.34
CA VAL A 121 2.36 7.38 -12.86
C VAL A 121 2.11 7.54 -14.36
N VAL A 122 2.03 8.79 -14.81
CA VAL A 122 1.83 9.13 -16.23
C VAL A 122 2.72 10.31 -16.61
N PRO A 123 3.10 10.46 -17.88
CA PRO A 123 3.76 11.68 -18.33
C PRO A 123 2.92 12.90 -18.01
N ALA A 124 3.52 13.94 -17.46
CA ALA A 124 2.82 15.20 -17.27
C ALA A 124 2.60 15.87 -18.62
N LYS A 125 1.37 16.28 -18.88
CA LYS A 125 1.09 17.16 -20.01
C LYS A 125 1.77 18.50 -19.77
N GLY A 126 2.51 18.96 -20.75
CA GLY A 126 3.14 20.28 -20.75
C GLY A 126 2.12 21.40 -20.85
#